data_8288dbd9f16cf0278323d18390a7853c
#
_entry.id   8288dbd9f16cf0278323d18390a7853c
#
_cell.length_a   1.000
_cell.length_b   1.000
_cell.length_c   1.000
_cell.angle_alpha   90.00
_cell.angle_beta   90.00
_cell.angle_gamma   90.00
#
_symmetry.space_group_name_H-M   'P 1'
#
loop_
_entity.id
_entity.type
_entity.pdbx_description
1 polymer ?
#
loop_
_entity_poly.entity_id
_entity_poly.type
_entity_poly.pdbx_seq_one_letter_code
_entity_poly.pdbx_strand_id
1 'polypeptide(L)'
;MVNKNIIKIRKELDKLDNSLLNIIKKRTNLVDLVIKNKKFKKDIVDKKRISIILKNISIKSRNRKIDPIITKKIWKTMIRAFIDYEFRNFKKK
;
A
#
# COMPACT_ATOMS: atom_id res chain seq x y z
N MET A 1 2.64 -33.41 -6.51
CA MET A 1 1.17 -33.31 -6.56
C MET A 1 0.67 -32.38 -5.45
N VAL A 2 -0.20 -31.45 -5.76
CA VAL A 2 -0.79 -30.53 -4.76
C VAL A 2 -2.02 -31.22 -4.18
N ASN A 3 -2.10 -31.31 -2.84
CA ASN A 3 -3.25 -31.93 -2.21
C ASN A 3 -4.49 -31.03 -2.26
N LYS A 4 -5.66 -31.64 -2.08
CA LYS A 4 -6.95 -30.94 -2.18
C LYS A 4 -7.09 -29.78 -1.16
N ASN A 5 -6.48 -29.91 0.03
CA ASN A 5 -6.53 -28.87 1.05
C ASN A 5 -5.75 -27.63 0.61
N ILE A 6 -4.60 -27.80 0.00
CA ILE A 6 -3.81 -26.67 -0.51
C ILE A 6 -4.54 -25.96 -1.65
N ILE A 7 -5.20 -26.73 -2.54
CA ILE A 7 -6.00 -26.12 -3.62
C ILE A 7 -7.10 -25.24 -3.05
N LYS A 8 -7.80 -25.72 -2.03
CA LYS A 8 -8.86 -24.97 -1.33
C LYS A 8 -8.32 -23.68 -0.71
N ILE A 9 -7.19 -23.79 -0.01
CA ILE A 9 -6.55 -22.64 0.65
C ILE A 9 -6.14 -21.62 -0.40
N ARG A 10 -5.58 -22.03 -1.52
CA ARG A 10 -5.19 -21.14 -2.61
C ARG A 10 -6.37 -20.39 -3.23
N LYS A 11 -7.54 -21.05 -3.33
CA LYS A 11 -8.76 -20.37 -3.78
C LYS A 11 -9.18 -19.27 -2.81
N GLU A 12 -9.04 -19.50 -1.51
CA GLU A 12 -9.32 -18.47 -0.51
C GLU A 12 -8.32 -17.31 -0.61
N LEU A 13 -7.05 -17.61 -0.84
CA LEU A 13 -6.04 -16.58 -1.08
C LEU A 13 -6.37 -15.74 -2.32
N ASP A 14 -6.82 -16.37 -3.39
CA ASP A 14 -7.22 -15.67 -4.61
C ASP A 14 -8.37 -14.71 -4.36
N LYS A 15 -9.34 -15.08 -3.53
CA LYS A 15 -10.44 -14.19 -3.12
C LYS A 15 -9.92 -12.99 -2.35
N LEU A 16 -8.98 -13.21 -1.43
CA LEU A 16 -8.35 -12.12 -0.68
C LEU A 16 -7.58 -11.19 -1.59
N ASP A 17 -6.89 -11.73 -2.59
CA ASP A 17 -6.18 -10.93 -3.58
C ASP A 17 -7.13 -10.02 -4.35
N ASN A 18 -8.31 -10.52 -4.73
CA ASN A 18 -9.33 -9.70 -5.37
C ASN A 18 -9.79 -8.55 -4.47
N SER A 19 -9.99 -8.82 -3.18
CA SER A 19 -10.34 -7.79 -2.21
C SER A 19 -9.22 -6.76 -2.07
N LEU A 20 -7.98 -7.22 -2.05
CA LEU A 20 -6.81 -6.35 -1.96
C LEU A 20 -6.68 -5.45 -3.20
N LEU A 21 -6.94 -5.99 -4.39
CA LEU A 21 -6.95 -5.20 -5.62
C LEU A 21 -7.98 -4.06 -5.54
N ASN A 22 -9.16 -4.34 -5.00
CA ASN A 22 -10.19 -3.31 -4.80
C ASN A 22 -9.72 -2.22 -3.84
N ILE A 23 -9.01 -2.58 -2.78
CA ILE A 23 -8.45 -1.62 -1.82
C ILE A 23 -7.36 -0.79 -2.49
N ILE A 24 -6.50 -1.40 -3.27
CA ILE A 24 -5.45 -0.68 -4.02
C ILE A 24 -6.08 0.32 -4.99
N LYS A 25 -7.17 -0.06 -5.67
CA LYS A 25 -7.90 0.86 -6.55
C LYS A 25 -8.42 2.07 -5.79
N LYS A 26 -8.99 1.86 -4.62
CA LYS A 26 -9.47 2.95 -3.76
C LYS A 26 -8.34 3.86 -3.31
N ARG A 27 -7.20 3.27 -2.92
CA ARG A 27 -6.01 4.05 -2.55
C ARG A 27 -5.51 4.88 -3.73
N THR A 28 -5.46 4.31 -4.92
CA THR A 28 -5.04 5.03 -6.12
C THR A 28 -5.93 6.23 -6.38
N ASN A 29 -7.24 6.07 -6.26
CA ASN A 29 -8.19 7.18 -6.43
C ASN A 29 -7.93 8.31 -5.42
N LEU A 30 -7.64 7.97 -4.17
CA LEU A 30 -7.30 8.96 -3.14
C LEU A 30 -5.95 9.63 -3.41
N VAL A 31 -4.97 8.87 -3.89
CA VAL A 31 -3.66 9.42 -4.26
C VAL A 31 -3.81 10.40 -5.43
N ASP A 32 -4.69 10.13 -6.39
CA ASP A 32 -5.01 11.08 -7.46
C ASP A 32 -5.47 12.42 -6.90
N LEU A 33 -6.30 12.39 -5.85
CA LEU A 33 -6.75 13.61 -5.18
C LEU A 33 -5.60 14.32 -4.44
N VAL A 34 -4.71 13.56 -3.83
CA VAL A 34 -3.51 14.12 -3.18
C VAL A 34 -2.64 14.84 -4.20
N ILE A 35 -2.41 14.23 -5.36
CA ILE A 35 -1.62 14.83 -6.44
C ILE A 35 -2.23 16.18 -6.86
N LYS A 36 -3.54 16.23 -7.03
CA LYS A 36 -4.25 17.45 -7.42
C LYS A 36 -4.09 18.58 -6.39
N ASN A 37 -3.91 18.25 -5.13
CA ASN A 37 -3.79 19.21 -4.04
C ASN A 37 -2.36 19.60 -3.71
N LYS A 38 -1.36 18.94 -4.27
CA LYS A 38 0.05 19.29 -4.11
C LYS A 38 0.42 20.37 -5.13
N LYS A 39 1.07 21.43 -4.66
CA LYS A 39 1.45 22.56 -5.52
C LYS A 39 2.76 22.32 -6.25
N PHE A 40 3.70 21.65 -5.60
CA PHE A 40 5.06 21.47 -6.12
C PHE A 40 5.47 20.01 -6.13
N LYS A 41 6.26 19.65 -7.13
CA LYS A 41 6.80 18.30 -7.29
C LYS A 41 7.61 17.85 -6.07
N LYS A 42 8.31 18.76 -5.42
CA LYS A 42 9.09 18.48 -4.20
C LYS A 42 8.22 18.02 -3.02
N ASP A 43 6.92 18.30 -3.06
CA ASP A 43 5.99 17.91 -1.99
C ASP A 43 5.56 16.46 -2.08
N ILE A 44 5.90 15.77 -3.16
CA ILE A 44 5.52 14.37 -3.36
C ILE A 44 6.15 13.47 -2.29
N VAL A 45 7.46 13.67 -2.02
CA VAL A 45 8.13 12.89 -0.98
C VAL A 45 8.01 13.61 0.35
N ASP A 46 7.13 13.12 1.20
CA ASP A 46 6.91 13.63 2.55
C ASP A 46 7.49 12.64 3.56
N LYS A 47 8.75 12.84 3.91
CA LYS A 47 9.49 11.93 4.81
C LYS A 47 8.84 11.83 6.19
N LYS A 48 8.30 12.92 6.69
CA LYS A 48 7.61 12.96 7.98
C LYS A 48 6.37 12.08 7.96
N ARG A 49 5.57 12.21 6.89
CA ARG A 49 4.36 11.40 6.70
C ARG A 49 4.72 9.91 6.58
N ILE A 50 5.77 9.58 5.84
CA ILE A 50 6.23 8.19 5.67
C ILE A 50 6.59 7.59 7.01
N SER A 51 7.34 8.30 7.85
CA SER A 51 7.69 7.84 9.20
C SER A 51 6.46 7.57 10.06
N ILE A 52 5.48 8.45 10.01
CA ILE A 52 4.22 8.30 10.75
C ILE A 52 3.47 7.05 10.29
N ILE A 53 3.35 6.86 8.98
CA ILE A 53 2.67 5.69 8.41
C ILE A 53 3.34 4.39 8.87
N LEU A 54 4.65 4.30 8.74
CA LEU A 54 5.39 3.08 9.09
C LEU A 54 5.29 2.77 10.58
N LYS A 55 5.36 3.78 11.43
CA LYS A 55 5.19 3.63 12.87
C LYS A 55 3.78 3.10 13.20
N ASN A 56 2.76 3.71 12.62
CA ASN A 56 1.37 3.32 12.85
C ASN A 56 1.10 1.89 12.37
N ILE A 57 1.64 1.51 11.22
CA ILE A 57 1.49 0.16 10.68
C ILE A 57 2.17 -0.87 11.59
N SER A 58 3.35 -0.56 12.12
CA SER A 58 4.04 -1.43 13.06
C SER A 58 3.19 -1.70 14.32
N ILE A 59 2.63 -0.64 14.91
CA ILE A 59 1.78 -0.73 16.10
C ILE A 59 0.52 -1.54 15.80
N LYS A 60 -0.17 -1.21 14.72
CA LYS A 60 -1.42 -1.89 14.31
C LYS A 60 -1.19 -3.37 14.00
N SER A 61 -0.05 -3.70 13.40
CA SER A 61 0.32 -5.08 13.10
C SER A 61 0.45 -5.89 14.37
N ARG A 62 1.17 -5.37 15.36
CA ARG A 62 1.35 -6.04 16.65
C ARG A 62 0.01 -6.24 17.35
N ASN A 63 -0.82 -5.22 17.38
CA ASN A 63 -2.14 -5.28 18.03
C ASN A 63 -3.06 -6.32 17.39
N ARG A 64 -2.87 -6.59 16.10
CA ARG A 64 -3.68 -7.57 15.35
C ARG A 64 -2.98 -8.92 15.21
N LYS A 65 -1.86 -9.11 15.87
CA LYS A 65 -1.06 -10.35 15.80
C LYS A 65 -0.63 -10.68 14.36
N ILE A 66 -0.30 -9.64 13.60
CA ILE A 66 0.27 -9.77 12.27
C ILE A 66 1.77 -9.63 12.39
N ASP A 67 2.52 -10.47 11.65
CA ASP A 67 3.97 -10.38 11.62
C ASP A 67 4.40 -9.00 11.09
N PRO A 68 5.07 -8.17 11.92
CA PRO A 68 5.47 -6.81 11.49
C PRO A 68 6.50 -6.81 10.36
N ILE A 69 7.25 -7.90 10.19
CA ILE A 69 8.23 -8.02 9.10
C ILE A 69 7.49 -8.02 7.75
N ILE A 70 6.36 -8.74 7.68
CA ILE A 70 5.53 -8.80 6.47
C ILE A 70 4.96 -7.43 6.15
N THR A 71 4.28 -6.80 7.10
CA THR A 71 3.62 -5.51 6.87
C THR A 71 4.62 -4.40 6.60
N LYS A 72 5.77 -4.41 7.24
CA LYS A 72 6.83 -3.42 6.98
C LYS A 72 7.29 -3.47 5.53
N LYS A 73 7.55 -4.68 5.01
CA LYS A 73 7.97 -4.88 3.60
C LYS A 73 6.87 -4.43 2.64
N ILE A 74 5.63 -4.81 2.90
CA ILE A 74 4.50 -4.44 2.05
C ILE A 74 4.33 -2.92 2.01
N TRP A 75 4.32 -2.28 3.18
CA TRP A 75 4.09 -0.83 3.26
C TRP A 75 5.23 -0.02 2.66
N LYS A 76 6.47 -0.40 2.90
CA LYS A 76 7.63 0.28 2.27
C LYS A 76 7.56 0.20 0.74
N THR A 77 7.25 -0.97 0.21
CA THR A 77 7.14 -1.16 -1.24
C THR A 77 5.95 -0.39 -1.81
N MET A 78 4.80 -0.44 -1.13
CA MET A 78 3.61 0.27 -1.54
C MET A 78 3.81 1.79 -1.53
N ILE A 79 4.42 2.31 -0.48
CA ILE A 79 4.72 3.75 -0.38
C ILE A 79 5.59 4.18 -1.56
N ARG A 80 6.66 3.42 -1.85
CA ARG A 80 7.53 3.73 -2.99
C ARG A 80 6.78 3.65 -4.31
N ALA A 81 5.95 2.63 -4.50
CA ALA A 81 5.16 2.47 -5.72
C ALA A 81 4.24 3.68 -5.94
N PHE A 82 3.58 4.16 -4.90
CA PHE A 82 2.71 5.33 -5.00
C PHE A 82 3.48 6.64 -5.15
N ILE A 83 4.66 6.76 -4.57
CA ILE A 83 5.53 7.92 -4.82
C ILE A 83 5.90 7.97 -6.31
N ASP A 84 6.32 6.85 -6.88
CA ASP A 84 6.65 6.77 -8.31
C ASP A 84 5.44 7.10 -9.18
N TYR A 85 4.26 6.61 -8.80
CA TYR A 85 3.00 6.93 -9.46
C TYR A 85 2.71 8.44 -9.41
N GLU A 86 2.91 9.08 -8.27
CA GLU A 86 2.70 10.52 -8.11
C GLU A 86 3.64 11.31 -9.03
N PHE A 87 4.92 10.93 -9.11
CA PHE A 87 5.87 11.58 -10.00
C PHE A 87 5.46 11.46 -11.47
N ARG A 88 5.01 10.28 -11.89
CA ARG A 88 4.57 10.07 -13.27
C ARG A 88 3.31 10.86 -13.63
N ASN A 89 2.48 11.14 -12.65
CA ASN A 89 1.16 11.77 -12.88
C ASN A 89 1.09 13.23 -12.41
N PHE A 90 2.19 13.76 -11.90
CA PHE A 90 2.25 15.17 -11.48
C PHE A 90 2.43 16.05 -12.71
N LYS A 91 1.44 16.92 -12.96
CA LYS A 91 1.39 17.75 -14.17
C LYS A 91 1.57 19.25 -13.91
N LYS A 92 1.74 19.63 -12.66
CA LYS A 92 1.97 21.03 -12.29
C LYS A 92 3.45 21.37 -12.40
N LYS A 93 3.75 22.59 -12.81
CA LYS A 93 5.14 23.06 -12.89
C LYS A 93 5.64 23.58 -11.55
#